data_308ba87fb4838bc71407c4b3f64890ec
#
_entry.id   308ba87fb4838bc71407c4b3f64890ec
#
_cell.length_a   1.000
_cell.length_b   1.000
_cell.length_c   1.000
_cell.angle_alpha   90.00
_cell.angle_beta   90.00
_cell.angle_gamma   90.00
#
_symmetry.space_group_name_H-M   'P 1'
#
loop_
_entity.id
_entity.type
_entity.pdbx_description
1 polymer ?
#
loop_
_entity_poly.entity_id
_entity_poly.type
_entity_poly.pdbx_seq_one_letter_code
_entity_poly.pdbx_strand_id
1 'polypeptide(L)'
;IKGNLFQNINAEILPQLLVKTKGKSKWGQYKYLPAVYKLGHKTTKEHLFDLAFCSMLLESFQESKIEKGLVISTFDKKVKVEEIYLNKKLRKKVLNVLLNLNECLEGFMPEITQDRKKCTICSWQKFCDKEAKENGYLTDIDGIGSKTASLLKANGITNTQTLASYSEKQLGEKLSKFKDQKYEKASIFVKQAQAYISGEPYFISNKNNTEDLLEKICSGFYIFDIESNPDEKHDFLYGFLKVNNLSIKKEDLIYEPILNLKNNKGESYRQIIEILFSHKEWPVLHYGETEKISIINIAKELNFSFEEIDSLSSRFIDLHTLIRKSWILPLKNYGLKTVSNWLGFEWAQKNVSGSKALYWWIQYQITEN
;
A
#
# COMPACT_ATOMS: atom_id res chain seq x y z
N ILE A 1 8.15 16.20 26.65
CA ILE A 1 7.12 16.56 27.63
C ILE A 1 6.69 15.32 28.35
N LYS A 2 6.90 15.25 29.66
CA LYS A 2 6.43 14.18 30.54
C LYS A 2 5.26 14.70 31.36
N GLY A 3 4.27 13.88 31.57
CA GLY A 3 3.11 14.26 32.38
C GLY A 3 2.26 13.08 32.76
N ASN A 4 1.42 13.33 33.76
CA ASN A 4 0.42 12.38 34.19
C ASN A 4 -0.90 12.72 33.51
N LEU A 5 -1.42 11.81 32.72
CA LEU A 5 -2.74 11.91 32.11
C LEU A 5 -3.79 11.23 33.01
N PHE A 6 -5.03 11.34 32.65
CA PHE A 6 -6.16 10.75 33.38
C PHE A 6 -5.84 9.33 33.87
N GLN A 7 -6.26 9.00 35.11
CA GLN A 7 -6.10 7.67 35.75
C GLN A 7 -4.64 7.22 35.98
N ASN A 8 -3.75 8.14 36.30
CA ASN A 8 -2.33 7.86 36.61
C ASN A 8 -1.52 7.27 35.44
N ILE A 9 -1.94 7.46 34.20
CA ILE A 9 -1.13 7.10 33.04
C ILE A 9 0.03 8.09 32.93
N ASN A 10 1.23 7.60 33.24
CA ASN A 10 2.45 8.33 32.99
C ASN A 10 2.78 8.25 31.50
N ALA A 11 2.82 9.39 30.84
CA ALA A 11 3.08 9.48 29.41
C ALA A 11 4.17 10.49 29.10
N GLU A 12 4.93 10.18 28.05
CA GLU A 12 5.97 11.05 27.53
C GLU A 12 5.80 11.22 26.03
N ILE A 13 5.98 12.45 25.54
CA ILE A 13 6.05 12.75 24.10
C ILE A 13 7.23 13.68 23.81
N LEU A 14 7.89 13.43 22.71
CA LEU A 14 8.81 14.37 22.08
C LEU A 14 8.07 15.09 20.94
N PRO A 15 7.61 16.35 21.13
CA PRO A 15 6.94 17.09 20.07
C PRO A 15 7.88 17.31 18.89
N GLN A 16 7.38 17.20 17.69
CA GLN A 16 8.17 17.57 16.50
C GLN A 16 8.47 19.06 16.51
N LEU A 17 7.43 19.86 16.75
CA LEU A 17 7.53 21.33 16.82
C LEU A 17 6.57 21.87 17.89
N LEU A 18 6.98 22.99 18.51
CA LEU A 18 6.12 23.80 19.38
C LEU A 18 6.11 25.24 18.87
N VAL A 19 4.94 25.76 18.60
CA VAL A 19 4.76 27.11 18.05
C VAL A 19 4.28 28.04 19.16
N LYS A 20 5.09 29.05 19.45
CA LYS A 20 4.74 30.08 20.43
C LYS A 20 3.57 30.97 19.91
N THR A 21 2.55 31.16 20.72
CA THR A 21 1.38 31.98 20.39
C THR A 21 0.94 32.87 21.57
N LYS A 22 0.15 33.88 21.30
CA LYS A 22 -0.48 34.70 22.35
C LYS A 22 -1.46 33.85 23.18
N GLY A 23 -1.47 34.08 24.49
CA GLY A 23 -2.35 33.39 25.41
C GLY A 23 -1.73 33.30 26.80
N LYS A 24 -2.54 33.15 27.85
CA LYS A 24 -2.04 32.99 29.20
C LYS A 24 -1.61 31.58 29.50
N SER A 25 -0.43 31.39 30.07
CA SER A 25 0.07 30.13 30.61
C SER A 25 0.83 30.42 31.91
N LYS A 26 1.37 29.37 32.56
CA LYS A 26 2.25 29.55 33.73
C LYS A 26 3.53 30.34 33.43
N TRP A 27 3.89 30.51 32.16
CA TRP A 27 5.08 31.27 31.73
C TRP A 27 4.76 32.76 31.40
N GLY A 28 3.49 33.21 31.52
CA GLY A 28 3.09 34.58 31.24
C GLY A 28 2.08 34.69 30.11
N GLN A 29 2.17 35.76 29.29
CA GLN A 29 1.19 36.11 28.26
C GLN A 29 1.41 35.38 26.92
N TYR A 30 1.98 34.19 26.97
CA TYR A 30 2.17 33.33 25.82
C TYR A 30 1.96 31.85 26.18
N LYS A 31 1.64 31.05 25.20
CA LYS A 31 1.54 29.58 25.30
C LYS A 31 2.10 28.94 24.05
N TYR A 32 2.28 27.62 24.08
CA TYR A 32 2.70 26.85 22.93
C TYR A 32 1.54 26.01 22.37
N LEU A 33 1.52 25.88 21.05
CA LEU A 33 0.69 24.94 20.33
C LEU A 33 1.57 23.84 19.75
N PRO A 34 1.15 22.56 19.78
CA PRO A 34 1.88 21.50 19.12
C PRO A 34 1.71 21.63 17.62
N ALA A 35 2.78 21.33 16.88
CA ALA A 35 2.74 21.25 15.44
C ALA A 35 3.42 19.95 14.97
N VAL A 36 2.87 19.35 13.92
CA VAL A 36 3.48 18.24 13.20
C VAL A 36 3.84 18.69 11.80
N TYR A 37 5.04 18.31 11.37
CA TYR A 37 5.48 18.51 10.00
C TYR A 37 5.25 17.24 9.19
N LYS A 38 4.81 17.39 7.95
CA LYS A 38 4.62 16.28 7.05
C LYS A 38 5.03 16.60 5.62
N LEU A 39 5.46 15.57 4.90
CA LEU A 39 5.55 15.58 3.45
C LEU A 39 4.19 15.14 2.87
N GLY A 40 3.81 15.70 1.71
CA GLY A 40 2.56 15.37 1.02
C GLY A 40 1.32 16.14 1.49
N HIS A 41 0.19 15.91 0.79
CA HIS A 41 -0.98 16.79 0.89
C HIS A 41 -1.98 16.46 2.00
N LYS A 42 -2.19 15.17 2.30
CA LYS A 42 -3.30 14.77 3.16
C LYS A 42 -2.90 14.67 4.62
N THR A 43 -3.60 15.39 5.49
CA THR A 43 -3.55 15.17 6.93
C THR A 43 -4.16 13.81 7.24
N THR A 44 -3.39 12.92 7.89
CA THR A 44 -3.81 11.57 8.25
C THR A 44 -4.34 11.51 9.68
N LYS A 45 -4.94 10.38 10.04
CA LYS A 45 -5.43 10.16 11.40
C LYS A 45 -4.29 10.15 12.42
N GLU A 46 -3.13 9.67 12.04
CA GLU A 46 -1.91 9.64 12.87
C GLU A 46 -1.50 11.07 13.27
N HIS A 47 -1.43 11.99 12.32
CA HIS A 47 -1.14 13.40 12.61
C HIS A 47 -2.14 14.02 13.59
N LEU A 48 -3.44 13.67 13.47
CA LEU A 48 -4.47 14.12 14.39
C LEU A 48 -4.28 13.56 15.80
N PHE A 49 -3.88 12.27 15.89
CA PHE A 49 -3.60 11.61 17.17
C PHE A 49 -2.37 12.21 17.84
N ASP A 50 -1.27 12.41 17.11
CA ASP A 50 -0.05 13.03 17.63
C ASP A 50 -0.31 14.42 18.18
N LEU A 51 -1.04 15.26 17.43
CA LEU A 51 -1.42 16.59 17.87
C LEU A 51 -2.29 16.55 19.13
N ALA A 52 -3.30 15.68 19.16
CA ALA A 52 -4.20 15.60 20.31
C ALA A 52 -3.48 15.05 21.55
N PHE A 53 -2.64 14.02 21.40
CA PHE A 53 -1.84 13.46 22.48
C PHE A 53 -0.84 14.50 23.03
N CYS A 54 -0.10 15.15 22.15
CA CYS A 54 0.83 16.21 22.54
C CYS A 54 0.11 17.36 23.25
N SER A 55 -1.07 17.75 22.77
CA SER A 55 -1.87 18.80 23.39
C SER A 55 -2.30 18.46 24.81
N MET A 56 -2.75 17.20 25.03
CA MET A 56 -3.20 16.75 26.36
C MET A 56 -2.07 16.83 27.40
N LEU A 57 -0.85 16.43 27.03
CA LEU A 57 0.31 16.54 27.90
C LEU A 57 0.78 18.00 28.08
N LEU A 58 0.79 18.76 26.99
CA LEU A 58 1.23 20.14 27.00
C LEU A 58 0.29 21.06 27.78
N GLU A 59 -1.03 20.80 27.76
CA GLU A 59 -2.02 21.51 28.59
C GLU A 59 -1.69 21.42 30.09
N SER A 60 -1.41 20.20 30.56
CA SER A 60 -1.01 19.98 31.95
C SER A 60 0.33 20.66 32.25
N PHE A 61 1.30 20.55 31.33
CA PHE A 61 2.63 21.09 31.52
C PHE A 61 2.68 22.62 31.51
N GLN A 62 1.89 23.30 30.68
CA GLN A 62 1.86 24.77 30.57
C GLN A 62 0.71 25.42 31.35
N GLU A 63 -0.14 24.64 31.99
CA GLU A 63 -1.34 25.09 32.72
C GLU A 63 -2.25 25.98 31.87
N SER A 64 -2.44 25.59 30.63
CA SER A 64 -3.23 26.37 29.67
C SER A 64 -3.85 25.44 28.61
N LYS A 65 -5.15 25.65 28.39
CA LYS A 65 -5.92 24.84 27.44
C LYS A 65 -5.48 25.08 26.00
N ILE A 66 -5.45 24.00 25.21
CA ILE A 66 -5.10 23.98 23.79
C ILE A 66 -6.31 23.52 23.00
N GLU A 67 -6.88 24.36 22.17
CA GLU A 67 -8.06 24.02 21.37
C GLU A 67 -7.70 23.56 19.96
N LYS A 68 -6.49 23.91 19.49
CA LYS A 68 -6.01 23.59 18.16
C LYS A 68 -4.54 23.22 18.16
N GLY A 69 -4.15 22.39 17.22
CA GLY A 69 -2.78 22.11 16.81
C GLY A 69 -2.54 22.51 15.37
N LEU A 70 -1.30 22.42 14.90
CA LEU A 70 -0.92 22.85 13.56
C LEU A 70 -0.38 21.66 12.77
N VAL A 71 -0.76 21.53 11.51
CA VAL A 71 -0.12 20.65 10.53
C VAL A 71 0.63 21.53 9.54
N ILE A 72 1.93 21.39 9.51
CA ILE A 72 2.81 22.10 8.57
C ILE A 72 3.17 21.14 7.46
N SER A 73 2.84 21.47 6.23
CA SER A 73 3.18 20.66 5.06
C SER A 73 3.94 21.47 4.03
N THR A 74 4.87 20.83 3.36
CA THR A 74 5.53 21.39 2.19
C THR A 74 5.10 20.62 0.95
N PHE A 75 4.66 21.36 -0.04
CA PHE A 75 4.35 20.84 -1.35
C PHE A 75 4.68 21.88 -2.40
N ASP A 76 5.34 21.46 -3.47
CA ASP A 76 5.74 22.32 -4.58
C ASP A 76 6.49 23.58 -4.11
N LYS A 77 7.45 23.38 -3.18
CA LYS A 77 8.25 24.46 -2.52
C LYS A 77 7.43 25.49 -1.74
N LYS A 78 6.12 25.26 -1.52
CA LYS A 78 5.26 26.12 -0.71
C LYS A 78 5.00 25.48 0.63
N VAL A 79 5.09 26.30 1.68
CA VAL A 79 4.71 25.90 3.04
C VAL A 79 3.22 26.20 3.25
N LYS A 80 2.47 25.17 3.63
CA LYS A 80 1.07 25.29 4.03
C LYS A 80 0.95 24.99 5.52
N VAL A 81 0.26 25.84 6.25
CA VAL A 81 -0.08 25.61 7.65
C VAL A 81 -1.60 25.42 7.76
N GLU A 82 -2.00 24.30 8.34
CA GLU A 82 -3.39 23.92 8.56
C GLU A 82 -3.67 23.89 10.06
N GLU A 83 -4.70 24.60 10.51
CA GLU A 83 -5.15 24.56 11.90
C GLU A 83 -6.12 23.40 12.12
N ILE A 84 -5.83 22.55 13.08
CA ILE A 84 -6.64 21.38 13.42
C ILE A 84 -7.29 21.58 14.78
N TYR A 85 -8.62 21.63 14.82
CA TYR A 85 -9.37 21.69 16.07
C TYR A 85 -9.39 20.35 16.80
N LEU A 86 -8.94 20.37 18.05
CA LEU A 86 -8.77 19.19 18.90
C LEU A 86 -10.04 18.97 19.76
N ASN A 87 -11.10 18.53 19.11
CA ASN A 87 -12.40 18.37 19.75
C ASN A 87 -12.45 17.21 20.76
N LYS A 88 -13.49 17.18 21.61
CA LYS A 88 -13.69 16.17 22.65
C LYS A 88 -13.71 14.75 22.10
N LYS A 89 -14.26 14.52 20.90
CA LYS A 89 -14.35 13.20 20.29
C LYS A 89 -12.96 12.64 19.91
N LEU A 90 -12.08 13.50 19.38
CA LEU A 90 -10.70 13.12 19.06
C LEU A 90 -9.91 12.80 20.33
N ARG A 91 -9.98 13.66 21.34
CA ARG A 91 -9.31 13.46 22.65
C ARG A 91 -9.76 12.17 23.33
N LYS A 92 -11.07 11.87 23.30
CA LYS A 92 -11.61 10.61 23.84
C LYS A 92 -11.03 9.38 23.10
N LYS A 93 -10.87 9.48 21.77
CA LYS A 93 -10.23 8.38 21.01
C LYS A 93 -8.78 8.17 21.40
N VAL A 94 -8.01 9.25 21.55
CA VAL A 94 -6.61 9.18 22.00
C VAL A 94 -6.54 8.56 23.38
N LEU A 95 -7.36 9.02 24.31
CA LEU A 95 -7.39 8.47 25.68
C LEU A 95 -7.70 6.96 25.67
N ASN A 96 -8.67 6.50 24.89
CA ASN A 96 -8.98 5.07 24.78
C ASN A 96 -7.78 4.25 24.25
N VAL A 97 -7.02 4.80 23.28
CA VAL A 97 -5.81 4.13 22.80
C VAL A 97 -4.75 4.03 23.90
N LEU A 98 -4.57 5.10 24.68
CA LEU A 98 -3.60 5.12 25.78
C LEU A 98 -4.00 4.15 26.92
N LEU A 99 -5.30 4.05 27.24
CA LEU A 99 -5.82 3.09 28.21
C LEU A 99 -5.54 1.65 27.75
N ASN A 100 -5.90 1.32 26.50
CA ASN A 100 -5.63 -0.02 25.96
C ASN A 100 -4.12 -0.33 25.92
N LEU A 101 -3.28 0.66 25.61
CA LEU A 101 -1.83 0.50 25.64
C LEU A 101 -1.33 0.23 27.07
N ASN A 102 -1.87 0.94 28.06
CA ASN A 102 -1.52 0.70 29.46
C ASN A 102 -1.90 -0.72 29.91
N GLU A 103 -3.09 -1.21 29.54
CA GLU A 103 -3.49 -2.60 29.79
C GLU A 103 -2.52 -3.60 29.14
N CYS A 104 -2.04 -3.32 27.92
CA CYS A 104 -1.03 -4.15 27.27
C CYS A 104 0.31 -4.13 28.03
N LEU A 105 0.71 -3.01 28.59
CA LEU A 105 1.94 -2.89 29.39
C LEU A 105 1.84 -3.64 30.73
N GLU A 106 0.61 -3.79 31.23
CA GLU A 106 0.30 -4.60 32.42
C GLU A 106 0.20 -6.11 32.11
N GLY A 107 0.41 -6.51 30.86
CA GLY A 107 0.45 -7.91 30.42
C GLY A 107 -0.79 -8.40 29.69
N PHE A 108 -1.79 -7.55 29.46
CA PHE A 108 -2.93 -7.92 28.63
C PHE A 108 -2.50 -8.07 27.16
N MET A 109 -2.77 -9.24 26.56
CA MET A 109 -2.52 -9.49 25.15
C MET A 109 -3.76 -9.09 24.34
N PRO A 110 -3.69 -8.04 23.50
CA PRO A 110 -4.82 -7.62 22.69
C PRO A 110 -5.12 -8.63 21.59
N GLU A 111 -6.38 -8.71 21.17
CA GLU A 111 -6.74 -9.49 19.99
C GLU A 111 -6.02 -8.95 18.74
N ILE A 112 -5.64 -9.86 17.86
CA ILE A 112 -5.03 -9.50 16.58
C ILE A 112 -6.04 -8.71 15.75
N THR A 113 -5.60 -7.55 15.27
CA THR A 113 -6.45 -6.70 14.44
C THR A 113 -6.89 -7.39 13.15
N GLN A 114 -8.16 -7.24 12.82
CA GLN A 114 -8.74 -7.72 11.55
C GLN A 114 -8.22 -6.92 10.34
N ASP A 115 -7.92 -5.62 10.51
CA ASP A 115 -7.35 -4.77 9.46
C ASP A 115 -5.83 -4.70 9.61
N ARG A 116 -5.14 -5.55 8.85
CA ARG A 116 -3.67 -5.67 8.90
C ARG A 116 -2.95 -4.91 7.77
N LYS A 117 -3.64 -3.99 7.08
CA LYS A 117 -3.03 -3.21 5.98
C LYS A 117 -1.77 -2.45 6.40
N LYS A 118 -1.73 -1.96 7.64
CA LYS A 118 -0.59 -1.22 8.20
C LYS A 118 0.43 -2.11 8.92
N CYS A 119 0.18 -3.42 9.00
CA CYS A 119 1.08 -4.34 9.69
C CYS A 119 2.43 -4.50 8.99
N THR A 120 2.55 -4.11 7.73
CA THR A 120 3.80 -4.18 6.95
C THR A 120 4.97 -3.42 7.57
N ILE A 121 4.67 -2.42 8.41
CA ILE A 121 5.69 -1.63 9.14
C ILE A 121 5.78 -2.01 10.63
N CYS A 122 5.01 -3.00 11.07
CA CYS A 122 4.93 -3.39 12.47
C CYS A 122 5.95 -4.47 12.83
N SER A 123 6.70 -4.27 13.89
CA SER A 123 7.69 -5.25 14.39
C SER A 123 7.05 -6.60 14.76
N TRP A 124 5.77 -6.61 15.13
CA TRP A 124 5.00 -7.79 15.52
C TRP A 124 4.34 -8.51 14.35
N GLN A 125 4.53 -8.03 13.11
CA GLN A 125 3.86 -8.59 11.92
C GLN A 125 4.00 -10.11 11.82
N LYS A 126 5.22 -10.63 11.94
CA LYS A 126 5.49 -12.07 11.81
C LYS A 126 4.76 -12.91 12.87
N PHE A 127 4.72 -12.42 14.10
CA PHE A 127 3.98 -13.05 15.19
C PHE A 127 2.48 -13.08 14.89
N CYS A 128 1.91 -11.93 14.57
CA CYS A 128 0.48 -11.83 14.26
C CYS A 128 0.09 -12.62 13.00
N ASP A 129 0.95 -12.70 12.00
CA ASP A 129 0.69 -13.49 10.79
C ASP A 129 0.69 -14.99 11.08
N LYS A 130 1.59 -15.47 11.95
CA LYS A 130 1.61 -16.87 12.40
C LYS A 130 0.34 -17.20 13.16
N GLU A 131 0.00 -16.43 14.17
CA GLU A 131 -1.18 -16.59 15.00
C GLU A 131 -2.48 -16.56 14.18
N ALA A 132 -2.59 -15.63 13.23
CA ALA A 132 -3.74 -15.54 12.35
C ALA A 132 -3.88 -16.74 11.42
N LYS A 133 -2.76 -17.28 10.93
CA LYS A 133 -2.75 -18.50 10.12
C LYS A 133 -3.18 -19.73 10.93
N GLU A 134 -2.66 -19.89 12.15
CA GLU A 134 -3.01 -21.00 13.04
C GLU A 134 -4.49 -20.97 13.45
N ASN A 135 -5.04 -19.78 13.66
CA ASN A 135 -6.47 -19.62 14.01
C ASN A 135 -7.39 -19.50 12.80
N GLY A 136 -6.87 -19.56 11.57
CA GLY A 136 -7.65 -19.50 10.33
C GLY A 136 -8.43 -18.19 10.17
N TYR A 137 -7.80 -17.04 10.34
CA TYR A 137 -8.49 -15.76 10.26
C TYR A 137 -9.04 -15.50 8.85
N LEU A 138 -10.32 -15.13 8.77
CA LEU A 138 -11.01 -14.82 7.52
C LEU A 138 -10.34 -13.71 6.72
N THR A 139 -9.68 -12.77 7.39
CA THR A 139 -8.96 -11.66 6.74
C THR A 139 -7.65 -12.06 6.07
N ASP A 140 -7.26 -13.34 6.18
CA ASP A 140 -6.16 -13.92 5.39
C ASP A 140 -6.61 -14.38 4.01
N ILE A 141 -7.90 -14.37 3.75
CA ILE A 141 -8.46 -14.63 2.43
C ILE A 141 -8.51 -13.32 1.63
N ASP A 142 -7.95 -13.33 0.42
CA ASP A 142 -7.98 -12.17 -0.46
C ASP A 142 -9.42 -11.70 -0.72
N GLY A 143 -9.64 -10.41 -0.71
CA GLY A 143 -10.97 -9.81 -0.85
C GLY A 143 -11.85 -9.79 0.41
N ILE A 144 -11.45 -10.46 1.51
CA ILE A 144 -12.15 -10.43 2.79
C ILE A 144 -11.49 -9.40 3.73
N GLY A 145 -11.96 -8.17 3.68
CA GLY A 145 -11.58 -7.14 4.65
C GLY A 145 -12.36 -7.24 5.97
N SER A 146 -11.98 -6.43 6.97
CA SER A 146 -12.57 -6.45 8.32
C SER A 146 -14.10 -6.39 8.35
N LYS A 147 -14.73 -5.57 7.50
CA LYS A 147 -16.20 -5.48 7.41
C LYS A 147 -16.83 -6.78 6.91
N THR A 148 -16.24 -7.40 5.89
CA THR A 148 -16.73 -8.69 5.37
C THR A 148 -16.52 -9.81 6.38
N ALA A 149 -15.36 -9.85 7.04
CA ALA A 149 -15.07 -10.82 8.10
C ALA A 149 -16.07 -10.70 9.26
N SER A 150 -16.37 -9.48 9.72
CA SER A 150 -17.40 -9.25 10.76
C SER A 150 -18.76 -9.72 10.34
N LEU A 151 -19.15 -9.50 9.07
CA LEU A 151 -20.41 -9.99 8.53
C LEU A 151 -20.46 -11.52 8.50
N LEU A 152 -19.41 -12.18 8.04
CA LEU A 152 -19.31 -13.64 8.02
C LEU A 152 -19.39 -14.22 9.44
N LYS A 153 -18.65 -13.65 10.39
CA LYS A 153 -18.69 -14.07 11.81
C LYS A 153 -20.07 -13.92 12.41
N ALA A 154 -20.79 -12.82 12.14
CA ALA A 154 -22.17 -12.63 12.59
C ALA A 154 -23.16 -13.68 12.01
N ASN A 155 -22.78 -14.37 10.94
CA ASN A 155 -23.53 -15.46 10.32
C ASN A 155 -22.99 -16.86 10.65
N GLY A 156 -22.16 -16.98 11.70
CA GLY A 156 -21.61 -18.24 12.18
C GLY A 156 -20.42 -18.78 11.40
N ILE A 157 -19.84 -17.96 10.52
CA ILE A 157 -18.64 -18.32 9.75
C ILE A 157 -17.45 -17.63 10.41
N THR A 158 -16.79 -18.32 11.33
CA THR A 158 -15.80 -17.72 12.24
C THR A 158 -14.37 -17.78 11.74
N ASN A 159 -14.04 -18.75 10.88
CA ASN A 159 -12.68 -18.98 10.38
C ASN A 159 -12.69 -19.51 8.94
N THR A 160 -11.48 -19.66 8.37
CA THR A 160 -11.26 -20.12 6.98
C THR A 160 -11.76 -21.54 6.75
N GLN A 161 -11.62 -22.44 7.74
CA GLN A 161 -12.08 -23.83 7.65
C GLN A 161 -13.61 -23.89 7.53
N THR A 162 -14.30 -23.14 8.40
CA THR A 162 -15.76 -23.03 8.33
C THR A 162 -16.20 -22.42 6.99
N LEU A 163 -15.49 -21.39 6.48
CA LEU A 163 -15.81 -20.79 5.18
C LEU A 163 -15.64 -21.79 4.03
N ALA A 164 -14.55 -22.56 4.03
CA ALA A 164 -14.24 -23.54 2.99
C ALA A 164 -15.21 -24.73 2.96
N SER A 165 -15.89 -25.03 4.09
CA SER A 165 -16.88 -26.12 4.19
C SER A 165 -18.24 -25.77 3.58
N TYR A 166 -18.51 -24.50 3.30
CA TYR A 166 -19.75 -24.09 2.63
C TYR A 166 -19.71 -24.40 1.13
N SER A 167 -20.86 -24.76 0.57
CA SER A 167 -21.03 -24.67 -0.89
C SER A 167 -21.27 -23.20 -1.29
N GLU A 168 -20.94 -22.87 -2.54
CA GLU A 168 -21.16 -21.55 -3.12
C GLU A 168 -22.61 -21.08 -2.95
N LYS A 169 -23.56 -21.99 -3.19
CA LYS A 169 -25.01 -21.75 -3.04
C LYS A 169 -25.39 -21.43 -1.61
N GLN A 170 -24.95 -22.26 -0.64
CA GLN A 170 -25.25 -22.04 0.79
C GLN A 170 -24.71 -20.70 1.30
N LEU A 171 -23.48 -20.34 0.91
CA LEU A 171 -22.92 -19.05 1.28
C LEU A 171 -23.68 -17.91 0.58
N GLY A 172 -24.00 -18.05 -0.71
CA GLY A 172 -24.78 -17.09 -1.47
C GLY A 172 -26.15 -16.80 -0.81
N GLU A 173 -26.90 -17.85 -0.42
CA GLU A 173 -28.18 -17.73 0.28
C GLU A 173 -28.05 -17.01 1.64
N LYS A 174 -26.97 -17.27 2.40
CA LYS A 174 -26.70 -16.54 3.64
C LYS A 174 -26.38 -15.07 3.40
N LEU A 175 -25.59 -14.75 2.38
CA LEU A 175 -25.17 -13.38 2.08
C LEU A 175 -26.25 -12.57 1.34
N SER A 176 -27.20 -13.20 0.63
CA SER A 176 -28.30 -12.52 -0.08
C SER A 176 -29.21 -11.71 0.84
N LYS A 177 -29.25 -12.05 2.12
CA LYS A 177 -30.01 -11.32 3.15
C LYS A 177 -29.45 -9.92 3.45
N PHE A 178 -28.28 -9.60 2.95
CA PHE A 178 -27.60 -8.32 3.16
C PHE A 178 -27.60 -7.50 1.88
N LYS A 179 -27.92 -6.20 1.97
CA LYS A 179 -28.05 -5.27 0.84
C LYS A 179 -26.75 -4.99 0.04
N ASP A 180 -25.61 -5.53 0.47
CA ASP A 180 -24.29 -5.27 -0.12
C ASP A 180 -23.92 -6.37 -1.11
N GLN A 181 -24.48 -6.53 -2.25
CA GLN A 181 -24.00 -7.36 -3.42
C GLN A 181 -22.88 -8.42 -3.17
N LYS A 182 -22.75 -8.89 -1.91
CA LYS A 182 -21.69 -9.84 -1.50
C LYS A 182 -22.03 -11.28 -1.85
N TYR A 183 -23.28 -11.54 -2.19
CA TYR A 183 -23.71 -12.87 -2.65
C TYR A 183 -23.00 -13.24 -3.96
N GLU A 184 -22.75 -12.27 -4.86
CA GLU A 184 -22.01 -12.47 -6.12
C GLU A 184 -20.55 -12.93 -5.89
N LYS A 185 -19.99 -12.55 -4.73
CA LYS A 185 -18.63 -12.92 -4.32
C LYS A 185 -18.56 -14.22 -3.52
N ALA A 186 -19.71 -14.85 -3.22
CA ALA A 186 -19.75 -16.06 -2.38
C ALA A 186 -18.92 -17.19 -2.99
N SER A 187 -19.07 -17.43 -4.30
CA SER A 187 -18.29 -18.45 -5.02
C SER A 187 -16.77 -18.19 -4.90
N ILE A 188 -16.35 -16.94 -5.09
CA ILE A 188 -14.95 -16.55 -5.00
C ILE A 188 -14.42 -16.76 -3.58
N PHE A 189 -15.17 -16.36 -2.53
CA PHE A 189 -14.74 -16.51 -1.15
C PHE A 189 -14.57 -17.97 -0.72
N VAL A 190 -15.51 -18.85 -1.12
CA VAL A 190 -15.42 -20.28 -0.84
C VAL A 190 -14.19 -20.88 -1.51
N LYS A 191 -14.04 -20.64 -2.82
CA LYS A 191 -12.89 -21.15 -3.60
C LYS A 191 -11.55 -20.63 -3.08
N GLN A 192 -11.49 -19.36 -2.68
CA GLN A 192 -10.28 -18.80 -2.08
C GLN A 192 -9.95 -19.44 -0.74
N ALA A 193 -10.96 -19.68 0.11
CA ALA A 193 -10.75 -20.39 1.37
C ALA A 193 -10.28 -21.83 1.14
N GLN A 194 -10.86 -22.53 0.17
CA GLN A 194 -10.44 -23.87 -0.22
C GLN A 194 -9.01 -23.90 -0.76
N ALA A 195 -8.66 -23.00 -1.68
CA ALA A 195 -7.30 -22.85 -2.19
C ALA A 195 -6.30 -22.52 -1.08
N TYR A 196 -6.64 -21.58 -0.18
CA TYR A 196 -5.79 -21.20 0.94
C TYR A 196 -5.48 -22.36 1.89
N ILE A 197 -6.45 -23.25 2.15
CA ILE A 197 -6.30 -24.41 3.03
C ILE A 197 -5.52 -25.52 2.33
N SER A 198 -5.83 -25.82 1.07
CA SER A 198 -5.18 -26.91 0.30
C SER A 198 -3.74 -26.54 -0.09
N GLY A 199 -3.41 -25.26 -0.19
CA GLY A 199 -2.17 -24.77 -0.76
C GLY A 199 -2.12 -24.84 -2.29
N GLU A 200 -3.21 -25.28 -2.94
CA GLU A 200 -3.29 -25.48 -4.39
C GLU A 200 -4.03 -24.32 -5.07
N PRO A 201 -3.56 -23.85 -6.23
CA PRO A 201 -4.25 -22.84 -7.01
C PRO A 201 -5.52 -23.41 -7.67
N TYR A 202 -6.52 -22.56 -7.83
CA TYR A 202 -7.74 -22.90 -8.53
C TYR A 202 -7.87 -22.07 -9.82
N PHE A 203 -8.06 -22.78 -10.95
CA PHE A 203 -8.27 -22.11 -12.24
C PHE A 203 -9.74 -21.74 -12.42
N ILE A 204 -10.04 -20.46 -12.62
CA ILE A 204 -11.42 -19.95 -12.70
C ILE A 204 -12.04 -20.18 -14.07
N SER A 205 -11.18 -20.45 -15.09
CA SER A 205 -11.57 -20.60 -16.50
C SER A 205 -11.95 -19.29 -17.23
N ASN A 206 -11.04 -18.85 -18.06
CA ASN A 206 -11.34 -18.38 -19.40
C ASN A 206 -10.20 -18.88 -20.29
N LYS A 207 -10.42 -19.97 -21.00
CA LYS A 207 -9.42 -20.62 -21.85
C LYS A 207 -8.70 -19.64 -22.79
N ASN A 208 -9.40 -18.61 -23.25
CA ASN A 208 -8.89 -17.68 -24.23
C ASN A 208 -7.77 -16.77 -23.72
N ASN A 209 -7.79 -16.31 -22.44
CA ASN A 209 -6.85 -15.30 -21.99
C ASN A 209 -5.40 -15.79 -21.85
N THR A 210 -5.18 -17.07 -21.52
CA THR A 210 -3.84 -17.61 -21.34
C THR A 210 -3.24 -18.07 -22.68
N GLU A 211 -4.05 -18.70 -23.54
CA GLU A 211 -3.68 -19.09 -24.90
C GLU A 211 -3.36 -17.85 -25.73
N ASP A 212 -4.21 -16.82 -25.71
CA ASP A 212 -3.99 -15.53 -26.38
C ASP A 212 -2.70 -14.83 -25.90
N LEU A 213 -2.37 -14.95 -24.60
CA LEU A 213 -1.10 -14.43 -24.09
C LEU A 213 0.08 -15.19 -24.66
N LEU A 214 0.06 -16.52 -24.62
CA LEU A 214 1.16 -17.36 -25.13
C LEU A 214 1.42 -17.09 -26.61
N GLU A 215 0.38 -16.96 -27.42
CA GLU A 215 0.50 -16.57 -28.83
C GLU A 215 1.18 -15.22 -29.01
N LYS A 216 0.80 -14.23 -28.19
CA LYS A 216 1.35 -12.87 -28.28
C LYS A 216 2.83 -12.79 -27.88
N ILE A 217 3.27 -13.60 -26.91
CA ILE A 217 4.65 -13.55 -26.39
C ILE A 217 5.61 -14.52 -27.10
N CYS A 218 5.14 -15.37 -28.01
CA CYS A 218 5.98 -16.38 -28.66
C CYS A 218 7.10 -15.78 -29.53
N SER A 219 6.88 -14.61 -30.12
CA SER A 219 7.86 -13.89 -30.96
C SER A 219 8.80 -12.96 -30.18
N GLY A 220 8.59 -12.86 -28.87
CA GLY A 220 9.32 -11.99 -27.96
C GLY A 220 8.42 -10.97 -27.25
N PHE A 221 8.92 -10.42 -26.16
CA PHE A 221 8.20 -9.45 -25.34
C PHE A 221 9.15 -8.62 -24.46
N TYR A 222 8.66 -7.54 -23.91
CA TYR A 222 9.32 -6.80 -22.83
C TYR A 222 8.65 -7.08 -21.51
N ILE A 223 9.44 -7.16 -20.42
CA ILE A 223 8.96 -6.99 -19.05
C ILE A 223 9.38 -5.59 -18.62
N PHE A 224 8.44 -4.82 -18.10
CA PHE A 224 8.62 -3.42 -17.78
C PHE A 224 8.19 -3.11 -16.35
N ASP A 225 9.03 -2.36 -15.63
CA ASP A 225 8.78 -1.89 -14.27
C ASP A 225 9.32 -0.48 -14.07
N ILE A 226 8.77 0.26 -13.10
CA ILE A 226 9.18 1.62 -12.78
C ILE A 226 9.37 1.83 -11.29
N GLU A 227 10.29 2.74 -10.93
CA GLU A 227 10.42 3.25 -9.58
C GLU A 227 10.16 4.76 -9.57
N SER A 228 9.30 5.20 -8.64
CA SER A 228 8.77 6.56 -8.63
C SER A 228 8.97 7.25 -7.29
N ASN A 229 9.12 8.59 -7.35
CA ASN A 229 8.93 9.46 -6.21
C ASN A 229 7.52 10.06 -6.25
N PRO A 230 6.56 9.54 -5.45
CA PRO A 230 5.18 9.99 -5.51
C PRO A 230 4.98 11.42 -5.00
N ASP A 231 5.88 11.92 -4.14
CA ASP A 231 5.80 13.27 -3.60
C ASP A 231 6.18 14.32 -4.68
N GLU A 232 7.10 13.97 -5.57
CA GLU A 232 7.51 14.82 -6.69
C GLU A 232 6.75 14.49 -7.98
N LYS A 233 5.94 13.40 -8.00
CA LYS A 233 5.32 12.85 -9.20
C LYS A 233 6.35 12.61 -10.31
N HIS A 234 7.46 12.02 -9.93
CA HIS A 234 8.60 11.80 -10.80
C HIS A 234 8.97 10.32 -10.81
N ASP A 235 8.91 9.72 -11.99
CA ASP A 235 9.40 8.36 -12.22
C ASP A 235 10.90 8.49 -12.49
N PHE A 236 11.74 7.97 -11.58
CA PHE A 236 13.18 8.18 -11.64
C PHE A 236 13.94 7.01 -12.26
N LEU A 237 13.34 5.82 -12.33
CA LEU A 237 13.95 4.63 -12.93
C LEU A 237 12.93 3.88 -13.75
N TYR A 238 13.28 3.57 -14.98
CA TYR A 238 12.53 2.69 -15.88
C TYR A 238 13.40 1.47 -16.18
N GLY A 239 12.86 0.27 -16.01
CA GLY A 239 13.56 -0.97 -16.26
C GLY A 239 12.86 -1.80 -17.33
N PHE A 240 13.60 -2.14 -18.39
CA PHE A 240 13.14 -3.05 -19.43
C PHE A 240 13.95 -4.33 -19.40
N LEU A 241 13.28 -5.47 -19.38
CA LEU A 241 13.88 -6.77 -19.60
C LEU A 241 13.43 -7.26 -20.97
N LYS A 242 14.39 -7.44 -21.88
CA LYS A 242 14.13 -7.92 -23.24
C LYS A 242 14.16 -9.42 -23.28
N VAL A 243 13.07 -10.04 -23.73
CA VAL A 243 12.91 -11.49 -23.86
C VAL A 243 12.62 -11.85 -25.30
N ASN A 244 13.61 -12.34 -26.01
CA ASN A 244 13.53 -12.63 -27.45
C ASN A 244 12.68 -13.88 -27.77
N ASN A 245 12.58 -14.82 -26.85
CA ASN A 245 11.73 -16.00 -26.94
C ASN A 245 11.61 -16.67 -25.57
N LEU A 246 10.63 -17.56 -25.41
CA LEU A 246 10.36 -18.24 -24.13
C LEU A 246 11.43 -19.26 -23.72
N SER A 247 12.32 -19.65 -24.63
CA SER A 247 13.41 -20.61 -24.36
C SER A 247 14.75 -19.94 -24.03
N ILE A 248 14.78 -18.61 -23.94
CA ILE A 248 16.00 -17.84 -23.63
C ILE A 248 16.48 -18.21 -22.21
N LYS A 249 17.78 -18.40 -22.07
CA LYS A 249 18.39 -18.68 -20.78
C LYS A 249 18.47 -17.38 -19.95
N LYS A 250 18.45 -17.52 -18.65
CA LYS A 250 18.50 -16.38 -17.73
C LYS A 250 19.76 -15.51 -17.96
N GLU A 251 20.86 -16.14 -18.30
CA GLU A 251 22.15 -15.47 -18.55
C GLU A 251 22.15 -14.62 -19.81
N ASP A 252 21.26 -14.94 -20.77
CA ASP A 252 21.16 -14.24 -22.06
C ASP A 252 20.09 -13.13 -22.04
N LEU A 253 19.42 -12.91 -20.90
CA LEU A 253 18.44 -11.86 -20.74
C LEU A 253 19.14 -10.48 -20.68
N ILE A 254 18.65 -9.54 -21.49
CA ILE A 254 19.16 -8.19 -21.53
C ILE A 254 18.25 -7.28 -20.71
N TYR A 255 18.82 -6.72 -19.64
CA TYR A 255 18.14 -5.72 -18.81
C TYR A 255 18.65 -4.31 -19.14
N GLU A 256 17.76 -3.42 -19.47
CA GLU A 256 18.04 -2.04 -19.87
C GLU A 256 17.44 -1.06 -18.85
N PRO A 257 18.22 -0.61 -17.85
CA PRO A 257 17.78 0.43 -16.91
C PRO A 257 17.97 1.81 -17.51
N ILE A 258 16.95 2.66 -17.40
CA ILE A 258 17.01 4.08 -17.79
C ILE A 258 16.78 4.93 -16.56
N LEU A 259 17.81 5.69 -16.16
CA LEU A 259 17.73 6.64 -15.05
C LEU A 259 17.22 7.98 -15.57
N ASN A 260 16.10 8.44 -15.05
CA ASN A 260 15.46 9.67 -15.46
C ASN A 260 15.85 10.82 -14.53
N LEU A 261 16.93 11.50 -14.85
CA LEU A 261 17.40 12.68 -14.12
C LEU A 261 16.57 13.92 -14.52
N LYS A 262 16.32 14.82 -13.57
CA LYS A 262 15.52 16.05 -13.80
C LYS A 262 16.09 16.94 -14.92
N ASN A 263 17.40 16.95 -15.06
CA ASN A 263 18.11 17.71 -16.10
C ASN A 263 18.20 16.98 -17.46
N ASN A 264 17.80 15.71 -17.52
CA ASN A 264 17.93 14.86 -18.71
C ASN A 264 16.62 14.16 -19.12
N LYS A 265 15.48 14.69 -18.68
CA LYS A 265 14.15 14.09 -18.88
C LYS A 265 13.84 13.78 -20.35
N GLY A 266 14.17 14.71 -21.26
CA GLY A 266 13.91 14.53 -22.68
C GLY A 266 14.70 13.40 -23.33
N GLU A 267 15.92 13.17 -22.89
CA GLU A 267 16.78 12.08 -23.35
C GLU A 267 16.24 10.72 -22.88
N SER A 268 15.93 10.61 -21.58
CA SER A 268 15.36 9.38 -21.01
C SER A 268 14.06 8.99 -21.72
N TYR A 269 13.21 9.95 -22.03
CA TYR A 269 11.94 9.68 -22.73
C TYR A 269 12.15 9.20 -24.17
N ARG A 270 13.14 9.75 -24.89
CA ARG A 270 13.49 9.25 -26.23
C ARG A 270 14.01 7.82 -26.16
N GLN A 271 14.93 7.51 -25.25
CA GLN A 271 15.44 6.15 -25.06
C GLN A 271 14.32 5.13 -24.76
N ILE A 272 13.37 5.49 -23.88
CA ILE A 272 12.20 4.63 -23.59
C ILE A 272 11.42 4.33 -24.87
N ILE A 273 11.15 5.36 -25.65
CA ILE A 273 10.37 5.21 -26.90
C ILE A 273 11.18 4.42 -27.95
N GLU A 274 12.47 4.62 -28.07
CA GLU A 274 13.35 3.85 -28.97
C GLU A 274 13.32 2.35 -28.62
N ILE A 275 13.41 2.00 -27.33
CA ILE A 275 13.29 0.61 -26.88
C ILE A 275 11.92 0.03 -27.28
N LEU A 276 10.83 0.74 -26.96
CA LEU A 276 9.47 0.27 -27.24
C LEU A 276 9.19 0.14 -28.75
N PHE A 277 9.81 0.98 -29.58
CA PHE A 277 9.61 0.98 -31.02
C PHE A 277 10.63 0.09 -31.78
N SER A 278 11.67 -0.40 -31.12
CA SER A 278 12.60 -1.35 -31.75
C SER A 278 11.94 -2.68 -32.14
N HIS A 279 10.86 -3.06 -31.41
CA HIS A 279 10.02 -4.22 -31.73
C HIS A 279 8.54 -3.82 -31.52
N LYS A 280 7.96 -3.19 -32.52
CA LYS A 280 6.60 -2.62 -32.44
C LYS A 280 5.50 -3.63 -32.16
N GLU A 281 5.69 -4.88 -32.58
CA GLU A 281 4.73 -5.96 -32.42
C GLU A 281 4.83 -6.67 -31.05
N TRP A 282 5.89 -6.42 -30.29
CA TRP A 282 6.06 -7.10 -29.04
C TRP A 282 5.16 -6.54 -27.94
N PRO A 283 4.49 -7.42 -27.17
CA PRO A 283 3.77 -6.97 -26.00
C PRO A 283 4.72 -6.52 -24.89
N VAL A 284 4.22 -5.64 -24.03
CA VAL A 284 4.90 -5.13 -22.84
C VAL A 284 4.18 -5.66 -21.61
N LEU A 285 4.80 -6.60 -20.94
CA LEU A 285 4.26 -7.19 -19.72
C LEU A 285 4.63 -6.33 -18.51
N HIS A 286 3.67 -6.03 -17.68
CA HIS A 286 3.88 -5.25 -16.45
C HIS A 286 2.99 -5.76 -15.32
N TYR A 287 3.19 -5.25 -14.11
CA TYR A 287 2.46 -5.74 -12.93
C TYR A 287 1.78 -4.61 -12.16
N GLY A 288 0.60 -4.19 -12.61
CA GLY A 288 -0.19 -3.09 -12.08
C GLY A 288 -0.51 -2.06 -13.15
N GLU A 289 -1.12 -0.94 -12.79
CA GLU A 289 -1.59 0.06 -13.77
C GLU A 289 -0.59 1.22 -13.97
N THR A 290 0.36 1.38 -13.07
CA THR A 290 1.24 2.56 -12.99
C THR A 290 2.14 2.67 -14.21
N GLU A 291 2.69 1.56 -14.63
CA GLU A 291 3.65 1.44 -15.74
C GLU A 291 3.04 1.91 -17.06
N LYS A 292 1.85 1.40 -17.38
CA LYS A 292 1.10 1.80 -18.58
C LYS A 292 0.75 3.29 -18.58
N ILE A 293 0.29 3.81 -17.45
CA ILE A 293 -0.08 5.23 -17.29
C ILE A 293 1.16 6.12 -17.48
N SER A 294 2.31 5.72 -16.93
CA SER A 294 3.56 6.46 -17.09
C SER A 294 3.97 6.59 -18.56
N ILE A 295 3.94 5.47 -19.30
CA ILE A 295 4.30 5.49 -20.73
C ILE A 295 3.32 6.31 -21.58
N ILE A 296 2.01 6.23 -21.29
CA ILE A 296 1.01 7.08 -21.96
C ILE A 296 1.29 8.57 -21.71
N ASN A 297 1.68 8.92 -20.50
CA ASN A 297 2.01 10.31 -20.17
C ASN A 297 3.29 10.78 -20.91
N ILE A 298 4.30 9.93 -21.01
CA ILE A 298 5.52 10.20 -21.81
C ILE A 298 5.16 10.42 -23.28
N ALA A 299 4.34 9.55 -23.87
CA ALA A 299 3.91 9.68 -25.27
C ALA A 299 3.16 11.00 -25.52
N LYS A 300 2.29 11.42 -24.58
CA LYS A 300 1.60 12.70 -24.62
C LYS A 300 2.56 13.90 -24.54
N GLU A 301 3.56 13.84 -23.66
CA GLU A 301 4.58 14.89 -23.55
C GLU A 301 5.46 15.00 -24.81
N LEU A 302 5.63 13.88 -25.51
CA LEU A 302 6.33 13.84 -26.82
C LEU A 302 5.42 14.17 -28.01
N ASN A 303 4.17 14.58 -27.78
CA ASN A 303 3.18 14.98 -28.79
C ASN A 303 2.79 13.85 -29.76
N PHE A 304 2.69 12.62 -29.30
CA PHE A 304 2.19 11.51 -30.09
C PHE A 304 0.71 11.74 -30.42
N SER A 305 0.27 11.31 -31.61
CA SER A 305 -1.14 11.33 -32.00
C SER A 305 -1.97 10.36 -31.15
N PHE A 306 -3.29 10.52 -31.19
CA PHE A 306 -4.19 9.62 -30.49
C PHE A 306 -4.03 8.17 -30.97
N GLU A 307 -3.89 7.96 -32.28
CA GLU A 307 -3.72 6.65 -32.91
C GLU A 307 -2.40 5.98 -32.45
N GLU A 308 -1.32 6.74 -32.38
CA GLU A 308 -0.02 6.23 -31.89
C GLU A 308 -0.09 5.84 -30.42
N ILE A 309 -0.74 6.65 -29.59
CA ILE A 309 -0.94 6.35 -28.15
C ILE A 309 -1.82 5.10 -27.98
N ASP A 310 -2.89 4.95 -28.76
CA ASP A 310 -3.79 3.79 -28.70
C ASP A 310 -3.04 2.53 -29.12
N SER A 311 -2.33 2.58 -30.24
CA SER A 311 -1.47 1.49 -30.71
C SER A 311 -0.43 1.08 -29.67
N LEU A 312 0.29 2.03 -29.07
CA LEU A 312 1.26 1.78 -28.02
C LEU A 312 0.59 1.18 -26.77
N SER A 313 -0.53 1.75 -26.34
CA SER A 313 -1.30 1.34 -25.17
C SER A 313 -1.85 -0.09 -25.27
N SER A 314 -2.23 -0.53 -26.48
CA SER A 314 -2.78 -1.86 -26.74
C SER A 314 -1.78 -3.00 -26.52
N ARG A 315 -0.48 -2.70 -26.54
CA ARG A 315 0.60 -3.65 -26.32
C ARG A 315 0.82 -3.98 -24.84
N PHE A 316 0.35 -3.11 -23.91
CA PHE A 316 0.56 -3.28 -22.49
C PHE A 316 -0.39 -4.32 -21.89
N ILE A 317 0.18 -5.34 -21.26
CA ILE A 317 -0.56 -6.45 -20.64
C ILE A 317 -0.25 -6.48 -19.15
N ASP A 318 -1.25 -6.13 -18.33
CA ASP A 318 -1.15 -6.19 -16.88
C ASP A 318 -1.30 -7.63 -16.37
N LEU A 319 -0.19 -8.22 -15.95
CA LEU A 319 -0.15 -9.58 -15.41
C LEU A 319 -0.92 -9.70 -14.09
N HIS A 320 -0.98 -8.65 -13.25
CA HIS A 320 -1.75 -8.68 -12.02
C HIS A 320 -3.24 -8.87 -12.32
N THR A 321 -3.78 -8.10 -13.26
CA THR A 321 -5.17 -8.21 -13.71
C THR A 321 -5.44 -9.56 -14.37
N LEU A 322 -4.52 -10.05 -15.18
CA LEU A 322 -4.64 -11.35 -15.85
C LEU A 322 -4.70 -12.50 -14.86
N ILE A 323 -3.77 -12.53 -13.90
CA ILE A 323 -3.74 -13.55 -12.83
C ILE A 323 -5.04 -13.53 -12.04
N ARG A 324 -5.51 -12.35 -11.62
CA ARG A 324 -6.76 -12.23 -10.84
C ARG A 324 -8.02 -12.66 -11.59
N LYS A 325 -8.03 -12.53 -12.91
CA LYS A 325 -9.14 -13.00 -13.76
C LYS A 325 -9.11 -14.50 -14.01
N SER A 326 -7.92 -15.09 -14.02
CA SER A 326 -7.72 -16.49 -14.45
C SER A 326 -7.56 -17.46 -13.29
N TRP A 327 -7.04 -17.01 -12.14
CA TRP A 327 -6.63 -17.86 -11.04
C TRP A 327 -7.09 -17.39 -9.68
N ILE A 328 -7.44 -18.34 -8.83
CA ILE A 328 -7.51 -18.18 -7.37
C ILE A 328 -6.25 -18.82 -6.80
N LEU A 329 -5.38 -18.02 -6.22
CA LEU A 329 -4.11 -18.47 -5.64
C LEU A 329 -4.26 -18.68 -4.12
N PRO A 330 -3.52 -19.63 -3.52
CA PRO A 330 -3.50 -19.87 -2.07
C PRO A 330 -2.74 -18.79 -1.29
N LEU A 331 -3.02 -17.52 -1.59
CA LEU A 331 -2.26 -16.37 -1.12
C LEU A 331 -3.16 -15.33 -0.44
N LYS A 332 -2.61 -14.61 0.52
CA LYS A 332 -3.31 -13.49 1.20
C LYS A 332 -3.55 -12.28 0.30
N ASN A 333 -2.70 -12.09 -0.70
CA ASN A 333 -2.78 -11.01 -1.67
C ASN A 333 -2.03 -11.40 -2.94
N TYR A 334 -2.28 -10.65 -4.00
CA TYR A 334 -1.71 -10.89 -5.33
C TYR A 334 -0.60 -9.88 -5.66
N GLY A 335 0.07 -9.30 -4.65
CA GLY A 335 1.24 -8.45 -4.90
C GLY A 335 2.39 -9.21 -5.55
N LEU A 336 3.17 -8.56 -6.42
CA LEU A 336 4.26 -9.18 -7.18
C LEU A 336 5.19 -10.02 -6.30
N LYS A 337 5.65 -9.49 -5.16
CA LYS A 337 6.54 -10.23 -4.24
C LYS A 337 5.88 -11.46 -3.62
N THR A 338 4.58 -11.40 -3.36
CA THR A 338 3.85 -12.54 -2.78
C THR A 338 3.70 -13.66 -3.80
N VAL A 339 3.32 -13.31 -5.03
CA VAL A 339 3.13 -14.27 -6.12
C VAL A 339 4.46 -14.87 -6.56
N SER A 340 5.50 -14.05 -6.76
CA SER A 340 6.81 -14.53 -7.18
C SER A 340 7.47 -15.45 -6.14
N ASN A 341 7.38 -15.12 -4.85
CA ASN A 341 7.89 -16.00 -3.79
C ASN A 341 7.14 -17.34 -3.74
N TRP A 342 5.82 -17.33 -3.96
CA TRP A 342 5.03 -18.57 -4.03
C TRP A 342 5.43 -19.43 -5.24
N LEU A 343 5.79 -18.80 -6.36
CA LEU A 343 6.34 -19.50 -7.55
C LEU A 343 7.80 -19.95 -7.37
N GLY A 344 8.42 -19.72 -6.20
CA GLY A 344 9.79 -20.12 -5.91
C GLY A 344 10.86 -19.12 -6.34
N PHE A 345 10.48 -17.90 -6.74
CA PHE A 345 11.45 -16.87 -7.08
C PHE A 345 12.08 -16.28 -5.82
N GLU A 346 13.39 -16.30 -5.75
CA GLU A 346 14.15 -15.68 -4.66
C GLU A 346 14.75 -14.33 -5.08
N TRP A 347 14.43 -13.32 -4.31
CA TRP A 347 15.00 -11.97 -4.51
C TRP A 347 16.46 -11.96 -4.09
N ALA A 348 17.37 -11.59 -4.99
CA ALA A 348 18.81 -11.52 -4.70
C ALA A 348 19.13 -10.58 -3.52
N GLN A 349 18.35 -9.54 -3.33
CA GLN A 349 18.49 -8.58 -2.24
C GLN A 349 17.28 -8.66 -1.30
N LYS A 350 17.45 -9.37 -0.18
CA LYS A 350 16.36 -9.68 0.77
C LYS A 350 15.66 -8.47 1.43
N ASN A 351 16.31 -7.30 1.44
CA ASN A 351 15.81 -6.11 2.14
C ASN A 351 15.57 -4.91 1.21
N VAL A 352 15.44 -5.12 -0.10
CA VAL A 352 15.14 -4.04 -1.04
C VAL A 352 13.64 -3.95 -1.27
N SER A 353 13.14 -2.73 -1.16
CA SER A 353 11.75 -2.35 -1.42
C SER A 353 11.72 -1.05 -2.19
N GLY A 354 10.61 -0.70 -2.82
CA GLY A 354 10.42 0.59 -3.46
C GLY A 354 10.71 1.78 -2.53
N SER A 355 10.37 1.66 -1.22
CA SER A 355 10.73 2.68 -0.23
C SER A 355 12.24 2.84 -0.05
N LYS A 356 13.01 1.75 -0.19
CA LYS A 356 14.48 1.81 -0.12
C LYS A 356 15.09 2.36 -1.40
N ALA A 357 14.52 2.01 -2.55
CA ALA A 357 14.89 2.61 -3.84
C ALA A 357 14.66 4.12 -3.83
N LEU A 358 13.50 4.55 -3.33
CA LEU A 358 13.19 5.97 -3.14
C LEU A 358 14.17 6.66 -2.17
N TYR A 359 14.52 6.00 -1.06
CA TYR A 359 15.53 6.54 -0.13
C TYR A 359 16.88 6.75 -0.82
N TRP A 360 17.36 5.76 -1.58
CA TRP A 360 18.61 5.90 -2.35
C TRP A 360 18.52 6.99 -3.41
N TRP A 361 17.38 7.11 -4.09
CA TRP A 361 17.14 8.21 -5.02
C TRP A 361 17.26 9.58 -4.35
N ILE A 362 16.62 9.76 -3.17
CA ILE A 362 16.70 11.01 -2.41
C ILE A 362 18.16 11.29 -1.98
N GLN A 363 18.88 10.26 -1.50
CA GLN A 363 20.29 10.42 -1.14
C GLN A 363 21.15 10.82 -2.35
N TYR A 364 20.95 10.16 -3.48
CA TYR A 364 21.65 10.53 -4.73
C TYR A 364 21.38 11.99 -5.13
N GLN A 365 20.15 12.48 -5.02
CA GLN A 365 19.81 13.87 -5.32
C GLN A 365 20.52 14.88 -4.38
N ILE A 366 20.85 14.48 -3.16
CA ILE A 366 21.51 15.33 -2.16
C ILE A 366 23.04 15.30 -2.34
N THR A 367 23.59 14.14 -2.62
CA THR A 367 25.04 13.89 -2.58
C THR A 367 25.67 13.81 -3.95
N GLU A 368 24.88 13.63 -5.01
CA GLU A 368 25.30 13.30 -6.39
C GLU A 368 26.17 12.02 -6.46
N ASN A 369 26.03 11.14 -5.46
CA ASN A 369 26.83 9.91 -5.29
C ASN A 369 25.92 8.70 -5.08
#